data_c64fee42ea00f6b48662279a84994d27
#
_entry.id   c64fee42ea00f6b48662279a84994d27
#
_cell.length_a   1.000
_cell.length_b   1.000
_cell.length_c   1.000
_cell.angle_alpha   90.00
_cell.angle_beta   90.00
_cell.angle_gamma   90.00
#
_symmetry.space_group_name_H-M   'P 1'
#
loop_
_entity.id
_entity.type
_entity.pdbx_description
1 polymer ?
#
loop_
_entity_poly.entity_id
_entity_poly.type
_entity_poly.pdbx_seq_one_letter_code
_entity_poly.pdbx_strand_id
1 'polypeptide(L)'
;MRTLKTLVAAAVAVTLLAGCGGGDASPAASGDASSAPAGGSGDTLVVYTNSNGEGRGEWWTAKAAEAGFKIEIVGAGGADATNKLIAEKNNPIADVAFGLNNMYFSQIQAEDALEAYEPSWAGEVDKELGDGQTYWPLVKQAILLGYNSDKISADNAPQDWTDLWTKDEFKDRYERVTGLGTATAQLVFAGILSRYQDDSGDLGVSDEGWKQVEQYFQNGSPAVAKTDLFARIASGEVDMGQMPSSIIAEREKSFNVNVETVTPSVGVPLAVEQIALVKGTEKKEQAQKFIDWFGSAEIQGEFAKQFNAMPVNTEAETQANPDVVDFFADLKQQDIDWDFVQENMGAWVEKIELEYMT
;
A
#
# COMPACT_ATOMS: atom_id res chain seq x y z
N MET A 1 49.14 1.83 35.72
CA MET A 1 49.05 0.66 36.62
C MET A 1 48.02 -0.24 35.98
N ARG A 2 48.43 -1.25 35.23
CA ARG A 2 48.64 -2.66 35.59
C ARG A 2 47.38 -3.20 36.31
N THR A 3 46.68 -4.19 35.85
CA THR A 3 46.90 -5.59 35.38
C THR A 3 45.64 -6.11 34.77
N LEU A 4 45.52 -6.77 33.66
CA LEU A 4 45.98 -8.05 33.10
C LEU A 4 45.27 -9.31 33.69
N LYS A 5 44.66 -10.09 32.71
CA LYS A 5 44.41 -11.57 32.67
C LYS A 5 43.08 -12.08 33.30
N THR A 6 42.34 -12.99 32.71
CA THR A 6 42.72 -14.29 32.11
C THR A 6 41.63 -14.86 31.22
N LEU A 7 42.02 -15.53 30.14
CA LEU A 7 41.26 -16.49 29.32
C LEU A 7 40.94 -17.77 30.11
N VAL A 8 39.79 -18.40 29.82
CA VAL A 8 39.63 -19.87 29.93
C VAL A 8 38.87 -20.37 28.71
N ALA A 9 39.52 -21.16 27.89
CA ALA A 9 38.97 -21.99 26.84
C ALA A 9 38.69 -23.39 27.44
N ALA A 10 37.55 -23.98 27.10
CA ALA A 10 37.32 -25.39 27.31
C ALA A 10 36.67 -26.00 26.07
N ALA A 11 37.39 -26.83 25.39
CA ALA A 11 36.95 -27.74 24.33
C ALA A 11 36.62 -29.10 24.95
N VAL A 12 35.54 -29.77 24.55
CA VAL A 12 35.33 -31.22 24.71
C VAL A 12 34.48 -31.70 23.54
N ALA A 13 35.06 -32.39 22.72
CA ALA A 13 35.16 -33.72 22.14
C ALA A 13 33.83 -34.43 21.80
N VAL A 14 33.82 -34.85 20.54
CA VAL A 14 32.94 -35.74 19.76
C VAL A 14 32.99 -37.19 20.35
N THR A 15 31.82 -37.87 20.38
CA THR A 15 31.74 -39.33 20.30
C THR A 15 30.64 -39.78 19.36
N LEU A 16 31.05 -40.43 18.29
CA LEU A 16 30.25 -41.27 17.39
C LEU A 16 30.03 -42.65 18.06
N LEU A 17 28.83 -43.18 17.98
CA LEU A 17 28.58 -44.62 18.11
C LEU A 17 27.54 -45.06 17.09
N ALA A 18 28.01 -45.89 16.18
CA ALA A 18 27.21 -46.67 15.26
C ALA A 18 26.75 -47.97 15.95
N GLY A 19 25.53 -48.39 15.65
CA GLY A 19 25.00 -49.71 16.07
C GLY A 19 23.95 -50.21 15.08
N CYS A 20 24.33 -51.22 14.29
CA CYS A 20 23.47 -52.03 13.44
C CYS A 20 22.84 -53.20 14.21
N GLY A 21 21.68 -53.63 13.72
CA GLY A 21 21.03 -54.93 14.00
C GLY A 21 19.50 -54.83 13.99
N GLY A 22 18.76 -55.36 13.16
CA GLY A 22 18.48 -56.55 12.44
C GLY A 22 17.27 -57.30 13.03
N GLY A 23 16.15 -57.48 12.27
CA GLY A 23 15.32 -58.70 12.42
C GLY A 23 13.83 -58.52 12.81
N ASP A 24 13.00 -58.79 11.82
CA ASP A 24 11.79 -59.65 11.75
C ASP A 24 10.38 -59.18 12.20
N ALA A 25 9.56 -59.21 11.15
CA ALA A 25 8.21 -59.79 10.96
C ALA A 25 7.00 -59.41 11.85
N SER A 26 6.01 -58.90 11.10
CA SER A 26 4.54 -58.75 11.26
C SER A 26 3.78 -59.78 12.13
N PRO A 27 2.48 -59.49 12.54
CA PRO A 27 1.39 -59.16 11.59
C PRO A 27 0.33 -58.13 12.01
N ALA A 28 -0.36 -57.66 11.02
CA ALA A 28 -1.62 -56.94 10.86
C ALA A 28 -2.59 -56.81 12.05
N ALA A 29 -3.03 -55.56 12.28
CA ALA A 29 -4.36 -55.27 12.79
C ALA A 29 -4.95 -54.11 12.00
N SER A 30 -6.03 -54.40 11.28
CA SER A 30 -6.91 -53.48 10.60
C SER A 30 -7.57 -52.52 11.60
N GLY A 31 -7.35 -51.22 11.46
CA GLY A 31 -8.02 -50.16 12.21
C GLY A 31 -8.37 -49.04 11.25
N ASP A 32 -9.61 -48.65 11.29
CA ASP A 32 -10.33 -47.70 10.45
C ASP A 32 -9.50 -46.53 9.95
N ALA A 33 -9.51 -46.40 8.63
CA ALA A 33 -9.06 -45.21 7.93
C ALA A 33 -10.10 -44.09 8.15
N SER A 34 -9.91 -43.31 9.21
CA SER A 34 -10.45 -41.96 9.27
C SER A 34 -9.77 -41.17 8.17
N SER A 35 -10.52 -40.85 7.12
CA SER A 35 -10.10 -39.99 6.04
C SER A 35 -9.80 -38.60 6.61
N ALA A 36 -8.53 -38.35 6.92
CA ALA A 36 -8.04 -36.99 7.04
C ALA A 36 -8.28 -36.29 5.70
N PRO A 37 -8.75 -35.05 5.68
CA PRO A 37 -8.86 -34.30 4.44
C PRO A 37 -7.48 -34.25 3.80
N ALA A 38 -7.42 -34.61 2.51
CA ALA A 38 -6.21 -34.54 1.73
C ALA A 38 -5.71 -33.10 1.77
N GLY A 39 -4.72 -32.83 2.61
CA GLY A 39 -3.95 -31.62 2.58
C GLY A 39 -3.25 -31.57 1.23
N GLY A 40 -3.80 -30.80 0.30
CA GLY A 40 -3.15 -30.52 -0.96
C GLY A 40 -1.78 -29.91 -0.65
N SER A 41 -0.73 -30.50 -1.19
CA SER A 41 0.59 -29.89 -1.28
C SER A 41 0.50 -28.73 -2.30
N GLY A 42 -0.26 -27.69 -1.95
CA GLY A 42 -0.33 -26.48 -2.75
C GLY A 42 1.01 -25.78 -2.66
N ASP A 43 1.63 -25.49 -3.81
CA ASP A 43 2.79 -24.64 -3.86
C ASP A 43 2.47 -23.29 -3.23
N THR A 44 3.42 -22.70 -2.52
CA THR A 44 3.24 -21.39 -1.89
C THR A 44 3.11 -20.32 -2.96
N LEU A 45 2.02 -19.55 -2.98
CA LEU A 45 1.88 -18.37 -3.85
C LEU A 45 2.75 -17.24 -3.32
N VAL A 46 3.51 -16.63 -4.20
CA VAL A 46 4.28 -15.41 -3.90
C VAL A 46 3.45 -14.20 -4.30
N VAL A 47 3.21 -13.32 -3.34
CA VAL A 47 2.32 -12.18 -3.49
C VAL A 47 3.08 -10.88 -3.24
N TYR A 48 3.23 -10.05 -4.28
CA TYR A 48 3.89 -8.76 -4.16
C TYR A 48 2.88 -7.67 -3.82
N THR A 49 3.24 -6.80 -2.86
CA THR A 49 2.32 -5.75 -2.38
C THR A 49 3.04 -4.58 -1.73
N ASN A 50 2.42 -3.41 -1.79
CA ASN A 50 2.77 -2.26 -0.95
C ASN A 50 1.75 -2.02 0.19
N SER A 51 0.76 -2.91 0.35
CA SER A 51 -0.37 -2.77 1.29
C SER A 51 -0.35 -3.85 2.39
N ASN A 52 0.84 -4.14 2.95
CA ASN A 52 1.05 -5.16 3.99
C ASN A 52 1.36 -4.59 5.38
N GLY A 53 1.40 -3.27 5.53
CA GLY A 53 1.65 -2.60 6.81
C GLY A 53 0.52 -2.76 7.82
N GLU A 54 0.77 -2.37 9.09
CA GLU A 54 -0.24 -2.23 10.14
C GLU A 54 -1.04 -3.50 10.46
N GLY A 55 -0.36 -4.66 10.42
CA GLY A 55 -0.98 -5.95 10.68
C GLY A 55 -1.77 -6.54 9.50
N ARG A 56 -1.85 -5.82 8.35
CA ARG A 56 -2.57 -6.31 7.17
C ARG A 56 -1.93 -7.56 6.58
N GLY A 57 -0.59 -7.59 6.49
CA GLY A 57 0.13 -8.75 5.97
C GLY A 57 -0.11 -10.02 6.77
N GLU A 58 -0.07 -9.92 8.09
CA GLU A 58 -0.36 -11.02 9.01
C GLU A 58 -1.83 -11.46 8.89
N TRP A 59 -2.76 -10.50 8.80
CA TRP A 59 -4.18 -10.79 8.64
C TRP A 59 -4.44 -11.52 7.32
N TRP A 60 -3.90 -11.04 6.19
CA TRP A 60 -4.02 -11.70 4.89
C TRP A 60 -3.45 -13.11 4.91
N THR A 61 -2.28 -13.30 5.54
CA THR A 61 -1.64 -14.61 5.65
C THR A 61 -2.49 -15.59 6.46
N ALA A 62 -3.07 -15.14 7.57
CA ALA A 62 -3.95 -15.96 8.40
C ALA A 62 -5.25 -16.32 7.66
N LYS A 63 -5.90 -15.33 7.01
CA LYS A 63 -7.15 -15.55 6.26
C LYS A 63 -6.94 -16.46 5.05
N ALA A 64 -5.85 -16.29 4.32
CA ALA A 64 -5.48 -17.17 3.22
C ALA A 64 -5.30 -18.63 3.70
N ALA A 65 -4.65 -18.82 4.84
CA ALA A 65 -4.47 -20.15 5.43
C ALA A 65 -5.81 -20.79 5.86
N GLU A 66 -6.73 -20.02 6.42
CA GLU A 66 -8.10 -20.47 6.74
C GLU A 66 -8.84 -20.93 5.48
N ALA A 67 -8.63 -20.26 4.35
CA ALA A 67 -9.20 -20.61 3.05
C ALA A 67 -8.43 -21.72 2.29
N GLY A 68 -7.36 -22.26 2.88
CA GLY A 68 -6.55 -23.33 2.29
C GLY A 68 -5.47 -22.87 1.32
N PHE A 69 -5.18 -21.56 1.24
CA PHE A 69 -4.06 -21.03 0.49
C PHE A 69 -2.82 -20.90 1.38
N LYS A 70 -1.67 -21.20 0.80
CA LYS A 70 -0.38 -20.88 1.39
C LYS A 70 0.23 -19.74 0.61
N ILE A 71 0.48 -18.61 1.26
CA ILE A 71 1.02 -17.42 0.63
C ILE A 71 2.33 -16.96 1.29
N GLU A 72 3.20 -16.35 0.51
CA GLU A 72 4.36 -15.59 0.95
C GLU A 72 4.18 -14.14 0.48
N ILE A 73 4.02 -13.23 1.43
CA ILE A 73 3.88 -11.80 1.12
C ILE A 73 5.25 -11.15 1.05
N VAL A 74 5.56 -10.55 -0.08
CA VAL A 74 6.75 -9.73 -0.31
C VAL A 74 6.32 -8.28 -0.37
N GLY A 75 6.53 -7.56 0.74
CA GLY A 75 6.20 -6.15 0.88
C GLY A 75 7.33 -5.26 0.36
N ALA A 76 6.98 -4.22 -0.41
CA ALA A 76 7.91 -3.20 -0.89
C ALA A 76 7.16 -1.87 -1.11
N GLY A 77 7.86 -0.76 -1.28
CA GLY A 77 7.25 0.49 -1.75
C GLY A 77 6.62 0.32 -3.13
N GLY A 78 5.61 1.15 -3.47
CA GLY A 78 4.88 0.99 -4.73
C GLY A 78 5.78 1.00 -5.96
N ALA A 79 6.69 1.97 -6.06
CA ALA A 79 7.66 2.05 -7.15
C ALA A 79 8.62 0.86 -7.18
N ASP A 80 9.12 0.42 -6.01
CA ASP A 80 10.04 -0.72 -5.91
C ASP A 80 9.35 -2.02 -6.33
N ALA A 81 8.10 -2.26 -5.88
CA ALA A 81 7.31 -3.43 -6.27
C ALA A 81 7.03 -3.43 -7.78
N THR A 82 6.70 -2.26 -8.36
CA THR A 82 6.50 -2.07 -9.79
C THR A 82 7.76 -2.41 -10.58
N ASN A 83 8.89 -1.80 -10.22
CA ASN A 83 10.17 -2.04 -10.87
C ASN A 83 10.58 -3.52 -10.80
N LYS A 84 10.31 -4.16 -9.66
CA LYS A 84 10.62 -5.57 -9.46
C LYS A 84 9.77 -6.47 -10.36
N LEU A 85 8.45 -6.25 -10.44
CA LEU A 85 7.56 -6.98 -11.33
C LEU A 85 7.98 -6.84 -12.80
N ILE A 86 8.33 -5.64 -13.23
CA ILE A 86 8.81 -5.37 -14.60
C ILE A 86 10.15 -6.06 -14.87
N ALA A 87 11.09 -5.99 -13.94
CA ALA A 87 12.41 -6.62 -14.10
C ALA A 87 12.30 -8.15 -14.19
N GLU A 88 11.35 -8.75 -13.51
CA GLU A 88 11.14 -10.19 -13.42
C GLU A 88 10.19 -10.74 -14.52
N LYS A 89 9.63 -9.90 -15.43
CA LYS A 89 8.57 -10.28 -16.39
C LYS A 89 8.88 -11.49 -17.26
N ASN A 90 10.16 -11.78 -17.55
CA ASN A 90 10.57 -12.94 -18.35
C ASN A 90 10.78 -14.22 -17.52
N ASN A 91 10.85 -14.10 -16.21
CA ASN A 91 10.96 -15.23 -15.26
C ASN A 91 10.34 -14.79 -13.93
N PRO A 92 9.02 -14.71 -13.85
CA PRO A 92 8.33 -14.10 -12.72
C PRO A 92 8.55 -14.92 -11.43
N ILE A 93 8.80 -14.20 -10.35
CA ILE A 93 8.85 -14.78 -9.00
C ILE A 93 7.49 -14.64 -8.34
N ALA A 94 6.82 -13.51 -8.54
CA ALA A 94 5.47 -13.29 -8.03
C ALA A 94 4.43 -14.04 -8.85
N ASP A 95 3.40 -14.52 -8.18
CA ASP A 95 2.22 -15.15 -8.79
C ASP A 95 1.06 -14.15 -8.88
N VAL A 96 0.94 -13.29 -7.86
CA VAL A 96 -0.09 -12.25 -7.72
C VAL A 96 0.56 -10.95 -7.27
N ALA A 97 0.04 -9.82 -7.73
CA ALA A 97 0.35 -8.51 -7.21
C ALA A 97 -0.93 -7.84 -6.71
N PHE A 98 -0.91 -7.21 -5.52
CA PHE A 98 -2.04 -6.41 -5.04
C PHE A 98 -1.61 -5.18 -4.25
N GLY A 99 -2.56 -4.24 -4.06
CA GLY A 99 -2.37 -3.06 -3.22
C GLY A 99 -1.74 -1.88 -3.94
N LEU A 100 -1.05 -2.11 -5.05
CA LEU A 100 -0.59 -1.05 -5.93
C LEU A 100 -1.80 -0.33 -6.54
N ASN A 101 -1.69 0.97 -6.78
CA ASN A 101 -2.75 1.73 -7.43
C ASN A 101 -2.74 1.54 -8.96
N ASN A 102 -3.77 2.07 -9.63
CA ASN A 102 -3.93 1.99 -11.08
C ASN A 102 -2.72 2.57 -11.85
N MET A 103 -2.08 3.64 -11.39
CA MET A 103 -0.90 4.22 -12.03
C MET A 103 0.27 3.23 -12.10
N TYR A 104 0.52 2.47 -11.04
CA TYR A 104 1.56 1.45 -11.03
C TYR A 104 1.18 0.24 -11.88
N PHE A 105 -0.08 -0.22 -11.78
CA PHE A 105 -0.52 -1.36 -12.57
C PHE A 105 -0.53 -1.07 -14.07
N SER A 106 -0.85 0.15 -14.50
CA SER A 106 -0.76 0.50 -15.92
C SER A 106 0.69 0.50 -16.44
N GLN A 107 1.68 0.91 -15.62
CA GLN A 107 3.10 0.76 -15.96
C GLN A 107 3.52 -0.71 -16.12
N ILE A 108 3.08 -1.57 -15.20
CA ILE A 108 3.37 -3.02 -15.25
C ILE A 108 2.71 -3.64 -16.48
N GLN A 109 1.47 -3.24 -16.79
CA GLN A 109 0.72 -3.70 -17.95
C GLN A 109 1.35 -3.25 -19.28
N ALA A 110 1.81 -1.99 -19.38
CA ALA A 110 2.50 -1.47 -20.55
C ALA A 110 3.76 -2.27 -20.90
N GLU A 111 4.41 -2.90 -19.91
CA GLU A 111 5.55 -3.79 -20.06
C GLU A 111 5.16 -5.26 -20.28
N ASP A 112 3.86 -5.55 -20.50
CA ASP A 112 3.32 -6.90 -20.77
C ASP A 112 3.63 -7.92 -19.65
N ALA A 113 3.65 -7.45 -18.38
CA ALA A 113 3.95 -8.29 -17.22
C ALA A 113 2.71 -8.80 -16.47
N LEU A 114 1.50 -8.49 -16.94
CA LEU A 114 0.24 -8.96 -16.37
C LEU A 114 -0.48 -9.92 -17.31
N GLU A 115 -1.18 -10.88 -16.73
CA GLU A 115 -2.01 -11.84 -17.46
C GLU A 115 -3.49 -11.42 -17.38
N ALA A 116 -4.19 -11.44 -18.52
CA ALA A 116 -5.62 -11.17 -18.52
C ALA A 116 -6.38 -12.27 -17.75
N TYR A 117 -7.21 -11.84 -16.82
CA TYR A 117 -8.06 -12.70 -16.03
C TYR A 117 -9.28 -11.94 -15.54
N GLU A 118 -10.49 -12.43 -15.79
CA GLU A 118 -11.73 -11.88 -15.26
C GLU A 118 -12.12 -12.65 -14.00
N PRO A 119 -12.03 -12.04 -12.80
CA PRO A 119 -12.38 -12.71 -11.55
C PRO A 119 -13.90 -12.92 -11.42
N SER A 120 -14.30 -13.88 -10.59
CA SER A 120 -15.71 -14.23 -10.39
C SER A 120 -16.58 -13.07 -9.88
N TRP A 121 -15.97 -12.12 -9.19
CA TRP A 121 -16.60 -10.90 -8.63
C TRP A 121 -16.50 -9.66 -9.55
N ALA A 122 -16.04 -9.82 -10.79
CA ALA A 122 -15.88 -8.70 -11.74
C ALA A 122 -17.15 -7.90 -12.01
N GLY A 123 -18.32 -8.53 -11.85
CA GLY A 123 -19.61 -7.87 -11.98
C GLY A 123 -20.04 -7.01 -10.80
N GLU A 124 -19.33 -7.09 -9.67
CA GLU A 124 -19.62 -6.41 -8.42
C GLU A 124 -18.77 -5.16 -8.20
N VAL A 125 -17.92 -4.82 -9.16
CA VAL A 125 -17.04 -3.67 -9.11
C VAL A 125 -17.17 -2.78 -10.34
N ASP A 126 -16.87 -1.49 -10.18
CA ASP A 126 -16.75 -0.58 -11.30
C ASP A 126 -15.43 -0.85 -12.05
N LYS A 127 -15.53 -1.40 -13.24
CA LYS A 127 -14.39 -1.79 -14.08
C LYS A 127 -13.53 -0.59 -14.51
N GLU A 128 -14.09 0.62 -14.56
CA GLU A 128 -13.38 1.84 -14.94
C GLU A 128 -12.39 2.29 -13.86
N LEU A 129 -12.50 1.74 -12.66
CA LEU A 129 -11.51 1.96 -11.59
C LEU A 129 -10.23 1.12 -11.75
N GLY A 130 -10.22 0.16 -12.67
CA GLY A 130 -9.08 -0.63 -13.14
C GLY A 130 -8.98 -0.54 -14.66
N ASP A 131 -8.42 -1.56 -15.34
CA ASP A 131 -8.47 -1.68 -16.80
C ASP A 131 -9.57 -2.66 -17.29
N GLY A 132 -10.24 -3.32 -16.36
CA GLY A 132 -11.29 -4.30 -16.63
C GLY A 132 -10.84 -5.56 -17.38
N GLN A 133 -9.53 -5.84 -17.46
CA GLN A 133 -8.96 -6.96 -18.18
C GLN A 133 -7.82 -7.65 -17.41
N THR A 134 -6.80 -6.90 -17.01
CA THR A 134 -5.58 -7.44 -16.40
C THR A 134 -5.44 -7.09 -14.93
N TYR A 135 -5.97 -5.96 -14.47
CA TYR A 135 -5.98 -5.59 -13.07
C TYR A 135 -7.36 -5.05 -12.64
N TRP A 136 -7.72 -5.34 -11.41
CA TRP A 136 -9.07 -5.16 -10.89
C TRP A 136 -9.08 -4.41 -9.58
N PRO A 137 -10.03 -3.48 -9.37
CA PRO A 137 -10.07 -2.63 -8.19
C PRO A 137 -10.53 -3.40 -6.95
N LEU A 138 -9.92 -3.10 -5.80
CA LEU A 138 -10.22 -3.71 -4.50
C LEU A 138 -10.70 -2.69 -3.47
N VAL A 139 -9.91 -1.65 -3.23
CA VAL A 139 -10.08 -0.72 -2.11
C VAL A 139 -9.82 0.70 -2.57
N LYS A 140 -10.68 1.63 -2.12
CA LYS A 140 -10.47 3.08 -2.28
C LYS A 140 -9.79 3.64 -1.04
N GLN A 141 -8.84 4.54 -1.25
CA GLN A 141 -8.23 5.35 -0.20
C GLN A 141 -8.19 6.82 -0.64
N ALA A 142 -8.65 7.71 0.22
CA ALA A 142 -8.48 9.14 0.00
C ALA A 142 -7.10 9.59 0.52
N ILE A 143 -6.41 10.42 -0.25
CA ILE A 143 -5.17 11.06 0.18
C ILE A 143 -5.51 12.45 0.68
N LEU A 144 -5.36 12.63 1.98
CA LEU A 144 -5.89 13.77 2.71
C LEU A 144 -4.77 14.64 3.28
N LEU A 145 -5.07 15.91 3.43
CA LEU A 145 -4.36 16.82 4.31
C LEU A 145 -5.05 16.77 5.68
N GLY A 146 -4.37 16.24 6.67
CA GLY A 146 -4.86 16.21 8.05
C GLY A 146 -4.19 17.27 8.91
N TYR A 147 -4.90 17.81 9.90
CA TYR A 147 -4.39 18.80 10.83
C TYR A 147 -4.83 18.51 12.27
N ASN A 148 -4.04 18.95 13.25
CA ASN A 148 -4.34 18.83 14.66
C ASN A 148 -5.49 19.76 15.05
N SER A 149 -6.68 19.21 15.28
CA SER A 149 -7.88 20.00 15.62
C SER A 149 -7.87 20.55 17.04
N ASP A 150 -7.00 20.07 17.93
CA ASP A 150 -6.80 20.65 19.27
C ASP A 150 -6.03 21.97 19.20
N LYS A 151 -5.30 22.24 18.10
CA LYS A 151 -4.51 23.47 17.90
C LYS A 151 -5.04 24.42 16.84
N ILE A 152 -5.69 23.89 15.81
CA ILE A 152 -6.21 24.63 14.69
C ILE A 152 -7.70 24.38 14.63
N SER A 153 -8.51 25.44 14.83
CA SER A 153 -9.95 25.32 14.66
C SER A 153 -10.32 25.23 13.17
N ALA A 154 -11.47 24.62 12.87
CA ALA A 154 -11.95 24.46 11.49
C ALA A 154 -11.99 25.79 10.70
N ASP A 155 -12.34 26.91 11.34
CA ASP A 155 -12.37 28.24 10.71
C ASP A 155 -10.98 28.77 10.33
N ASN A 156 -9.92 28.27 10.96
CA ASN A 156 -8.53 28.65 10.74
C ASN A 156 -7.71 27.57 10.04
N ALA A 157 -8.33 26.47 9.69
CA ALA A 157 -7.66 25.39 8.96
C ALA A 157 -7.35 25.78 7.51
N PRO A 158 -6.32 25.17 6.90
CA PRO A 158 -6.09 25.33 5.48
C PRO A 158 -7.31 24.84 4.68
N GLN A 159 -7.57 25.43 3.53
CA GLN A 159 -8.70 25.06 2.67
C GLN A 159 -8.24 24.31 1.41
N ASP A 160 -6.95 24.34 1.14
CA ASP A 160 -6.29 23.66 0.03
C ASP A 160 -4.85 23.27 0.42
N TRP A 161 -4.27 22.33 -0.32
CA TRP A 161 -2.85 21.97 -0.19
C TRP A 161 -1.93 23.17 -0.33
N THR A 162 -2.22 24.04 -1.31
CA THR A 162 -1.39 25.22 -1.60
C THR A 162 -1.39 26.25 -0.47
N ASP A 163 -2.38 26.25 0.40
CA ASP A 163 -2.41 27.13 1.57
C ASP A 163 -1.20 26.89 2.49
N LEU A 164 -0.71 25.63 2.57
CA LEU A 164 0.39 25.25 3.45
C LEU A 164 1.66 26.06 3.23
N TRP A 165 1.93 26.46 1.99
CA TRP A 165 3.16 27.18 1.65
C TRP A 165 2.92 28.59 1.13
N THR A 166 1.69 28.94 0.81
CA THR A 166 1.36 30.30 0.36
C THR A 166 0.89 31.23 1.49
N LYS A 167 0.33 30.65 2.57
CA LYS A 167 -0.11 31.42 3.75
C LYS A 167 0.94 31.31 4.87
N ASP A 168 1.40 32.48 5.35
CA ASP A 168 2.50 32.54 6.34
C ASP A 168 2.20 31.81 7.64
N GLU A 169 0.91 31.70 8.04
CA GLU A 169 0.48 31.03 9.25
C GLU A 169 0.70 29.51 9.23
N PHE A 170 0.88 28.88 8.08
CA PHE A 170 1.08 27.43 7.94
C PHE A 170 2.53 27.02 7.63
N LYS A 171 3.39 27.96 7.28
CA LYS A 171 4.79 27.69 6.97
C LYS A 171 5.49 27.07 8.17
N ASP A 172 6.37 26.10 7.93
CA ASP A 172 7.11 25.30 8.92
C ASP A 172 6.23 24.47 9.88
N ARG A 173 4.89 24.45 9.66
CA ARG A 173 3.94 23.73 10.52
C ARG A 173 3.41 22.43 9.90
N TYR A 174 3.77 22.12 8.67
CA TYR A 174 3.39 20.88 8.01
C TYR A 174 4.61 20.00 7.74
N GLU A 175 4.40 18.67 7.79
CA GLU A 175 5.42 17.72 7.39
C GLU A 175 5.47 17.65 5.86
N ARG A 176 6.68 17.86 5.29
CA ARG A 176 6.95 17.59 3.89
C ARG A 176 7.68 16.25 3.72
N VAL A 177 7.45 15.59 2.60
CA VAL A 177 8.13 14.33 2.26
C VAL A 177 9.64 14.52 2.09
N THR A 178 10.39 13.44 2.31
CA THR A 178 11.83 13.34 2.07
C THR A 178 12.18 12.28 1.03
N GLY A 179 11.19 11.80 0.27
CA GLY A 179 11.30 10.87 -0.84
C GLY A 179 9.94 10.64 -1.48
N LEU A 180 9.92 10.27 -2.75
CA LEU A 180 8.70 10.00 -3.53
C LEU A 180 8.48 8.51 -3.82
N GLY A 181 9.11 7.61 -3.06
CA GLY A 181 8.95 6.16 -3.22
C GLY A 181 7.61 5.59 -2.76
N THR A 182 6.73 6.40 -2.14
CA THR A 182 5.40 5.96 -1.66
C THR A 182 4.28 6.46 -2.56
N ALA A 183 3.21 5.66 -2.69
CA ALA A 183 2.03 6.04 -3.45
C ALA A 183 1.39 7.34 -2.90
N THR A 184 1.30 7.50 -1.58
CA THR A 184 0.73 8.70 -0.95
C THR A 184 1.47 9.96 -1.38
N ALA A 185 2.82 9.96 -1.35
CA ALA A 185 3.60 11.11 -1.76
C ALA A 185 3.39 11.45 -3.24
N GLN A 186 3.43 10.46 -4.12
CA GLN A 186 3.21 10.66 -5.55
C GLN A 186 1.80 11.18 -5.85
N LEU A 187 0.77 10.67 -5.18
CA LEU A 187 -0.62 11.10 -5.37
C LEU A 187 -0.87 12.55 -4.93
N VAL A 188 -0.17 13.04 -3.90
CA VAL A 188 -0.22 14.47 -3.54
C VAL A 188 0.29 15.34 -4.68
N PHE A 189 1.45 14.97 -5.27
CA PHE A 189 1.99 15.74 -6.41
C PHE A 189 1.17 15.55 -7.68
N ALA A 190 0.59 14.37 -7.92
CA ALA A 190 -0.39 14.18 -8.99
C ALA A 190 -1.56 15.14 -8.83
N GLY A 191 -2.14 15.23 -7.62
CA GLY A 191 -3.23 16.14 -7.30
C GLY A 191 -2.87 17.63 -7.43
N ILE A 192 -1.63 18.01 -7.15
CA ILE A 192 -1.15 19.38 -7.29
C ILE A 192 -0.84 19.69 -8.75
N LEU A 193 0.03 18.92 -9.40
CA LEU A 193 0.56 19.22 -10.73
C LEU A 193 -0.50 19.10 -11.83
N SER A 194 -1.46 18.17 -11.70
CA SER A 194 -2.59 18.06 -12.65
C SER A 194 -3.45 19.33 -12.75
N ARG A 195 -3.37 20.23 -11.78
CA ARG A 195 -4.06 21.54 -11.82
C ARG A 195 -3.34 22.59 -12.69
N TYR A 196 -2.09 22.30 -13.07
CA TYR A 196 -1.18 23.21 -13.75
C TYR A 196 -0.70 22.63 -15.08
N GLN A 197 -1.52 21.82 -15.75
CA GLN A 197 -1.22 21.26 -17.07
C GLN A 197 -0.98 22.39 -18.09
N ASP A 198 0.10 22.25 -18.83
CA ASP A 198 0.48 23.16 -19.93
C ASP A 198 1.30 22.39 -20.95
N ASP A 199 0.75 22.16 -22.13
CA ASP A 199 1.41 21.41 -23.22
C ASP A 199 2.76 22.04 -23.64
N SER A 200 2.97 23.32 -23.37
CA SER A 200 4.22 24.05 -23.63
C SER A 200 5.16 24.08 -22.43
N GLY A 201 4.70 23.64 -21.27
CA GLY A 201 5.43 23.66 -20.03
C GLY A 201 6.43 22.50 -19.91
N ASP A 202 7.35 22.63 -18.96
CA ASP A 202 8.32 21.57 -18.67
C ASP A 202 7.61 20.34 -18.11
N LEU A 203 7.82 19.18 -18.75
CA LEU A 203 7.14 17.93 -18.42
C LEU A 203 5.59 18.07 -18.36
N GLY A 204 5.03 18.90 -19.27
CA GLY A 204 3.60 19.12 -19.36
C GLY A 204 3.00 20.00 -18.25
N VAL A 205 3.84 20.69 -17.46
CA VAL A 205 3.43 21.50 -16.30
C VAL A 205 3.94 22.93 -16.47
N SER A 206 3.09 23.91 -16.17
CA SER A 206 3.44 25.33 -16.22
C SER A 206 4.48 25.71 -15.15
N ASP A 207 5.19 26.83 -15.38
CA ASP A 207 6.13 27.40 -14.40
C ASP A 207 5.50 27.63 -13.04
N GLU A 208 4.20 28.00 -12.99
CA GLU A 208 3.49 28.17 -11.73
C GLU A 208 3.29 26.84 -11.00
N GLY A 209 3.03 25.74 -11.70
CA GLY A 209 2.94 24.40 -11.09
C GLY A 209 4.25 23.98 -10.44
N TRP A 210 5.38 24.16 -11.13
CA TRP A 210 6.71 23.88 -10.56
C TRP A 210 7.06 24.77 -9.39
N LYS A 211 6.63 26.02 -9.41
CA LYS A 211 6.78 26.95 -8.28
C LYS A 211 5.98 26.49 -7.04
N GLN A 212 4.81 25.86 -7.21
CA GLN A 212 4.08 25.27 -6.09
C GLN A 212 4.90 24.15 -5.44
N VAL A 213 5.55 23.30 -6.24
CA VAL A 213 6.44 22.25 -5.74
C VAL A 213 7.64 22.84 -4.99
N GLU A 214 8.31 23.83 -5.56
CA GLU A 214 9.42 24.54 -4.91
C GLU A 214 9.01 25.09 -3.55
N GLN A 215 7.89 25.79 -3.47
CA GLN A 215 7.39 26.37 -2.24
C GLN A 215 7.00 25.32 -1.20
N TYR A 216 6.43 24.19 -1.61
CA TYR A 216 6.15 23.06 -0.71
C TYR A 216 7.42 22.58 -0.01
N PHE A 217 8.52 22.44 -0.73
CA PHE A 217 9.78 21.99 -0.13
C PHE A 217 10.48 23.07 0.69
N GLN A 218 10.38 24.33 0.30
CA GLN A 218 11.01 25.45 1.02
C GLN A 218 10.34 25.78 2.35
N ASN A 219 9.02 25.58 2.47
CA ASN A 219 8.23 26.06 3.60
C ASN A 219 7.73 24.93 4.53
N GLY A 220 8.09 23.66 4.26
CA GLY A 220 7.67 22.52 5.09
C GLY A 220 8.79 21.94 5.96
N SER A 221 8.43 21.40 7.12
CA SER A 221 9.33 20.66 7.99
C SER A 221 9.59 19.26 7.43
N PRO A 222 10.84 18.85 7.18
CA PRO A 222 11.11 17.55 6.56
C PRO A 222 10.66 16.38 7.47
N ALA A 223 10.10 15.33 6.86
CA ALA A 223 9.80 14.09 7.57
C ALA A 223 11.05 13.52 8.24
N VAL A 224 10.89 12.97 9.44
CA VAL A 224 11.98 12.38 10.21
C VAL A 224 11.98 10.87 10.02
N ALA A 225 13.09 10.30 9.58
CA ALA A 225 13.19 8.87 9.32
C ALA A 225 12.75 8.04 10.54
N LYS A 226 11.88 7.06 10.32
CA LYS A 226 11.32 6.15 11.35
C LYS A 226 10.46 6.85 12.41
N THR A 227 10.05 8.08 12.19
CA THR A 227 9.12 8.80 13.07
C THR A 227 7.78 8.95 12.35
N ASP A 228 6.72 8.54 13.03
CA ASP A 228 5.36 8.65 12.51
C ASP A 228 4.89 10.11 12.51
N LEU A 229 4.17 10.54 11.47
CA LEU A 229 3.59 11.88 11.38
C LEU A 229 2.70 12.21 12.58
N PHE A 230 1.87 11.25 13.02
CA PHE A 230 0.97 11.46 14.15
C PHE A 230 1.73 11.63 15.47
N ALA A 231 2.89 10.98 15.65
CA ALA A 231 3.78 11.22 16.78
C ALA A 231 4.30 12.66 16.79
N ARG A 232 4.69 13.19 15.62
CA ARG A 232 5.14 14.58 15.45
C ARG A 232 4.01 15.58 15.68
N ILE A 233 2.80 15.27 15.22
CA ILE A 233 1.60 16.08 15.46
C ILE A 233 1.27 16.10 16.97
N ALA A 234 1.29 14.96 17.64
CA ALA A 234 1.03 14.86 19.08
C ALA A 234 2.07 15.59 19.92
N SER A 235 3.35 15.54 19.53
CA SER A 235 4.43 16.28 20.21
C SER A 235 4.40 17.79 19.92
N GLY A 236 3.72 18.20 18.87
CA GLY A 236 3.65 19.59 18.40
C GLY A 236 4.87 20.05 17.61
N GLU A 237 5.62 19.13 17.08
CA GLU A 237 6.73 19.42 16.18
C GLU A 237 6.23 19.92 14.81
N VAL A 238 5.14 19.33 14.34
CA VAL A 238 4.33 19.81 13.21
C VAL A 238 2.86 19.81 13.64
N ASP A 239 1.99 20.47 12.89
CA ASP A 239 0.57 20.50 13.18
C ASP A 239 -0.27 19.79 12.11
N MET A 240 0.32 19.47 10.95
CA MET A 240 -0.40 18.90 9.81
C MET A 240 0.52 18.15 8.86
N GLY A 241 -0.09 17.35 7.98
CA GLY A 241 0.62 16.62 6.93
C GLY A 241 -0.31 15.76 6.08
N GLN A 242 0.28 15.09 5.11
CA GLN A 242 -0.42 14.21 4.19
C GLN A 242 -0.60 12.81 4.78
N MET A 243 -1.77 12.22 4.58
CA MET A 243 -2.09 10.91 5.11
C MET A 243 -3.16 10.17 4.29
N PRO A 244 -3.10 8.84 4.18
CA PRO A 244 -4.20 8.07 3.63
C PRO A 244 -5.35 7.95 4.66
N SER A 245 -6.58 7.95 4.18
CA SER A 245 -7.78 7.90 5.05
C SER A 245 -7.83 6.69 5.98
N SER A 246 -7.29 5.55 5.55
CA SER A 246 -7.39 4.28 6.28
C SER A 246 -6.58 4.19 7.57
N ILE A 247 -5.62 5.11 7.80
CA ILE A 247 -4.78 5.05 9.01
C ILE A 247 -5.25 5.99 10.11
N ILE A 248 -6.10 6.97 9.80
CA ILE A 248 -6.40 8.09 10.70
C ILE A 248 -6.92 7.61 12.05
N ALA A 249 -8.01 6.84 12.07
CA ALA A 249 -8.65 6.43 13.32
C ALA A 249 -7.73 5.58 14.24
N GLU A 250 -6.91 4.72 13.64
CA GLU A 250 -5.94 3.91 14.41
C GLU A 250 -4.82 4.79 14.98
N ARG A 251 -4.29 5.73 14.17
CA ARG A 251 -3.21 6.61 14.57
C ARG A 251 -3.65 7.64 15.63
N GLU A 252 -4.83 8.22 15.49
CA GLU A 252 -5.41 9.10 16.51
C GLU A 252 -5.45 8.40 17.88
N LYS A 253 -5.94 7.15 17.90
CA LYS A 253 -5.98 6.34 19.11
C LYS A 253 -4.58 6.01 19.63
N SER A 254 -3.65 5.63 18.76
CA SER A 254 -2.29 5.21 19.16
C SER A 254 -1.47 6.37 19.72
N PHE A 255 -1.62 7.58 19.18
CA PHE A 255 -0.86 8.76 19.58
C PHE A 255 -1.64 9.73 20.45
N ASN A 256 -2.91 9.45 20.75
CA ASN A 256 -3.81 10.29 21.57
C ASN A 256 -3.83 11.74 21.05
N VAL A 257 -4.15 11.91 19.79
CA VAL A 257 -4.26 13.21 19.11
C VAL A 257 -5.53 13.23 18.27
N ASN A 258 -6.18 14.38 18.14
CA ASN A 258 -7.34 14.57 17.29
C ASN A 258 -6.92 15.21 15.97
N VAL A 259 -7.26 14.55 14.86
CA VAL A 259 -6.94 15.01 13.51
C VAL A 259 -8.22 15.19 12.71
N GLU A 260 -8.44 16.38 12.21
CA GLU A 260 -9.45 16.64 11.19
C GLU A 260 -8.81 16.77 9.81
N THR A 261 -9.62 16.58 8.76
CA THR A 261 -9.13 16.56 7.39
C THR A 261 -9.71 17.68 6.55
N VAL A 262 -8.93 18.11 5.58
CA VAL A 262 -9.31 19.16 4.63
C VAL A 262 -9.83 18.51 3.36
N THR A 263 -10.99 18.98 2.88
CA THR A 263 -11.51 18.66 1.55
C THR A 263 -11.42 19.90 0.66
N PRO A 264 -10.40 20.02 -0.18
CA PRO A 264 -10.28 21.14 -1.10
C PRO A 264 -11.48 21.28 -2.04
N SER A 265 -11.78 22.48 -2.48
CA SER A 265 -12.89 22.74 -3.39
C SER A 265 -12.78 21.98 -4.73
N VAL A 266 -11.57 21.64 -5.14
CA VAL A 266 -11.27 20.80 -6.31
C VAL A 266 -11.46 19.32 -6.02
N GLY A 267 -11.55 18.93 -4.76
CA GLY A 267 -11.59 17.54 -4.29
C GLY A 267 -10.23 17.01 -3.86
N VAL A 268 -10.20 15.73 -3.47
CA VAL A 268 -9.00 15.02 -3.02
C VAL A 268 -8.62 13.91 -3.99
N PRO A 269 -7.32 13.60 -4.15
CA PRO A 269 -6.89 12.45 -4.92
C PRO A 269 -7.38 11.14 -4.27
N LEU A 270 -7.92 10.22 -5.08
CA LEU A 270 -8.23 8.86 -4.65
C LEU A 270 -7.18 7.88 -5.19
N ALA A 271 -6.63 7.07 -4.29
CA ALA A 271 -5.93 5.86 -4.66
C ALA A 271 -6.93 4.72 -4.72
N VAL A 272 -6.89 3.93 -5.80
CA VAL A 272 -7.63 2.68 -5.89
C VAL A 272 -6.62 1.54 -5.92
N GLU A 273 -6.58 0.77 -4.85
CA GLU A 273 -5.74 -0.42 -4.77
C GLU A 273 -6.31 -1.50 -5.68
N GLN A 274 -5.44 -2.16 -6.44
CA GLN A 274 -5.79 -3.15 -7.44
C GLN A 274 -5.21 -4.52 -7.09
N ILE A 275 -5.67 -5.54 -7.81
CA ILE A 275 -5.10 -6.90 -7.83
C ILE A 275 -4.93 -7.38 -9.27
N ALA A 276 -3.86 -8.12 -9.52
CA ALA A 276 -3.60 -8.70 -10.83
C ALA A 276 -2.92 -10.06 -10.76
N LEU A 277 -3.14 -10.87 -11.79
CA LEU A 277 -2.42 -12.10 -12.07
C LEU A 277 -1.11 -11.76 -12.79
N VAL A 278 0.02 -12.22 -12.27
CA VAL A 278 1.32 -12.01 -12.89
C VAL A 278 1.47 -12.93 -14.09
N LYS A 279 1.86 -12.36 -15.24
CA LYS A 279 2.04 -13.12 -16.49
C LYS A 279 3.20 -14.08 -16.39
N GLY A 280 2.98 -15.31 -16.84
CA GLY A 280 4.02 -16.35 -16.87
C GLY A 280 4.21 -17.10 -15.54
N THR A 281 3.39 -16.86 -14.51
CA THR A 281 3.39 -17.70 -13.31
C THR A 281 3.12 -19.16 -13.66
N GLU A 282 3.90 -20.07 -13.07
CA GLU A 282 3.68 -21.51 -13.19
C GLU A 282 2.46 -22.00 -12.39
N LYS A 283 1.95 -21.17 -11.45
CA LYS A 283 0.83 -21.48 -10.55
C LYS A 283 -0.48 -20.79 -10.95
N LYS A 284 -0.67 -20.56 -12.25
CA LYS A 284 -1.79 -19.77 -12.81
C LYS A 284 -3.15 -20.13 -12.22
N GLU A 285 -3.53 -21.41 -12.22
CA GLU A 285 -4.85 -21.84 -11.73
C GLU A 285 -5.03 -21.56 -10.21
N GLN A 286 -3.96 -21.72 -9.43
CA GLN A 286 -3.99 -21.44 -8.00
C GLN A 286 -4.08 -19.94 -7.73
N ALA A 287 -3.32 -19.13 -8.48
CA ALA A 287 -3.34 -17.68 -8.39
C ALA A 287 -4.72 -17.12 -8.79
N GLN A 288 -5.37 -17.65 -9.83
CA GLN A 288 -6.73 -17.30 -10.20
C GLN A 288 -7.74 -17.58 -9.07
N LYS A 289 -7.70 -18.78 -8.46
CA LYS A 289 -8.55 -19.11 -7.32
C LYS A 289 -8.29 -18.20 -6.11
N PHE A 290 -7.04 -17.81 -5.90
CA PHE A 290 -6.67 -16.87 -4.86
C PHE A 290 -7.25 -15.48 -5.14
N ILE A 291 -7.18 -14.97 -6.38
CA ILE A 291 -7.76 -13.69 -6.79
C ILE A 291 -9.29 -13.72 -6.60
N ASP A 292 -9.96 -14.80 -7.00
CA ASP A 292 -11.40 -14.97 -6.80
C ASP A 292 -11.80 -14.90 -5.33
N TRP A 293 -11.05 -15.57 -4.48
CA TRP A 293 -11.26 -15.55 -3.02
C TRP A 293 -10.94 -14.17 -2.44
N PHE A 294 -9.81 -13.58 -2.82
CA PHE A 294 -9.29 -12.34 -2.24
C PHE A 294 -10.23 -11.15 -2.45
N GLY A 295 -10.80 -11.01 -3.65
CA GLY A 295 -11.72 -9.91 -3.99
C GLY A 295 -13.19 -10.23 -3.75
N SER A 296 -13.53 -11.39 -3.17
CA SER A 296 -14.91 -11.74 -2.85
C SER A 296 -15.53 -10.76 -1.83
N ALA A 297 -16.85 -10.58 -1.90
CA ALA A 297 -17.57 -9.69 -0.99
C ALA A 297 -17.34 -10.03 0.49
N GLU A 298 -17.27 -11.33 0.83
CA GLU A 298 -17.04 -11.81 2.19
C GLU A 298 -15.68 -11.32 2.72
N ILE A 299 -14.60 -11.58 1.99
CA ILE A 299 -13.23 -11.25 2.43
C ILE A 299 -12.97 -9.77 2.39
N GLN A 300 -13.44 -9.07 1.35
CA GLN A 300 -13.32 -7.61 1.27
C GLN A 300 -14.16 -6.90 2.33
N GLY A 301 -15.31 -7.44 2.70
CA GLY A 301 -16.14 -6.94 3.80
C GLY A 301 -15.47 -7.12 5.17
N GLU A 302 -14.88 -8.30 5.43
CA GLU A 302 -14.11 -8.54 6.67
C GLU A 302 -12.89 -7.60 6.76
N PHE A 303 -12.17 -7.43 5.65
CA PHE A 303 -11.03 -6.53 5.55
C PHE A 303 -11.45 -5.07 5.81
N ALA A 304 -12.51 -4.62 5.16
CA ALA A 304 -13.06 -3.28 5.32
C ALA A 304 -13.40 -2.98 6.78
N LYS A 305 -14.07 -3.92 7.45
CA LYS A 305 -14.43 -3.81 8.87
C LYS A 305 -13.23 -3.81 9.80
N GLN A 306 -12.21 -4.63 9.50
CA GLN A 306 -11.02 -4.74 10.35
C GLN A 306 -10.09 -3.53 10.24
N PHE A 307 -9.96 -2.96 9.04
CA PHE A 307 -8.96 -1.93 8.74
C PHE A 307 -9.55 -0.57 8.33
N ASN A 308 -10.84 -0.35 8.56
CA ASN A 308 -11.54 0.87 8.14
C ASN A 308 -11.27 1.23 6.66
N ALA A 309 -11.26 0.21 5.80
CA ALA A 309 -11.05 0.39 4.37
C ALA A 309 -12.38 0.60 3.65
N MET A 310 -12.38 1.32 2.52
CA MET A 310 -13.54 1.45 1.64
C MET A 310 -13.42 0.45 0.50
N PRO A 311 -14.16 -0.68 0.52
CA PRO A 311 -14.10 -1.66 -0.56
C PRO A 311 -14.73 -1.10 -1.84
N VAL A 312 -14.26 -1.56 -2.99
CA VAL A 312 -14.88 -1.24 -4.29
C VAL A 312 -16.03 -2.22 -4.60
N ASN A 313 -15.93 -3.45 -4.10
CA ASN A 313 -17.01 -4.43 -4.25
C ASN A 313 -18.27 -3.94 -3.52
N THR A 314 -19.37 -3.75 -4.28
CA THR A 314 -20.61 -3.13 -3.79
C THR A 314 -21.32 -3.97 -2.73
N GLU A 315 -21.17 -5.30 -2.75
CA GLU A 315 -21.72 -6.16 -1.71
C GLU A 315 -20.87 -6.10 -0.43
N ALA A 316 -19.54 -5.97 -0.55
CA ALA A 316 -18.63 -5.81 0.57
C ALA A 316 -18.83 -4.45 1.29
N GLU A 317 -19.21 -3.41 0.58
CA GLU A 317 -19.49 -2.07 1.13
C GLU A 317 -20.55 -2.14 2.24
N THR A 318 -21.55 -3.01 2.09
CA THR A 318 -22.59 -3.19 3.11
C THR A 318 -22.07 -3.71 4.45
N GLN A 319 -20.86 -4.26 4.49
CA GLN A 319 -20.20 -4.79 5.67
C GLN A 319 -19.12 -3.83 6.24
N ALA A 320 -18.76 -2.79 5.49
CA ALA A 320 -17.77 -1.80 5.92
C ALA A 320 -18.29 -0.99 7.13
N ASN A 321 -17.36 -0.29 7.79
CA ASN A 321 -17.74 0.63 8.86
C ASN A 321 -18.63 1.75 8.27
N PRO A 322 -19.85 1.98 8.79
CA PRO A 322 -20.75 3.03 8.30
C PRO A 322 -20.10 4.41 8.23
N ASP A 323 -19.26 4.77 9.22
CA ASP A 323 -18.58 6.06 9.23
C ASP A 323 -17.62 6.22 8.03
N VAL A 324 -17.01 5.12 7.57
CA VAL A 324 -16.15 5.11 6.38
C VAL A 324 -16.99 5.26 5.12
N VAL A 325 -18.12 4.55 5.04
CA VAL A 325 -19.04 4.64 3.90
C VAL A 325 -19.59 6.06 3.76
N ASP A 326 -20.07 6.65 4.86
CA ASP A 326 -20.60 8.01 4.90
C ASP A 326 -19.51 9.03 4.51
N PHE A 327 -18.28 8.86 5.03
CA PHE A 327 -17.14 9.70 4.66
C PHE A 327 -16.88 9.69 3.14
N PHE A 328 -16.84 8.50 2.51
CA PHE A 328 -16.61 8.40 1.07
C PHE A 328 -17.80 8.85 0.23
N ALA A 329 -19.05 8.75 0.75
CA ALA A 329 -20.23 9.25 0.07
C ALA A 329 -20.27 10.78 -0.02
N ASP A 330 -19.75 11.47 1.00
CA ASP A 330 -19.67 12.94 1.06
C ASP A 330 -18.38 13.50 0.45
N LEU A 331 -17.39 12.64 0.17
CA LEU A 331 -16.07 13.05 -0.28
C LEU A 331 -16.10 13.50 -1.74
N LYS A 332 -15.67 14.73 -2.00
CA LYS A 332 -15.42 15.18 -3.36
C LYS A 332 -14.11 14.62 -3.87
N GLN A 333 -14.17 13.75 -4.89
CA GLN A 333 -13.00 13.31 -5.62
C GLN A 333 -12.47 14.42 -6.52
N GLN A 334 -11.14 14.59 -6.56
CA GLN A 334 -10.49 15.46 -7.54
C GLN A 334 -10.53 14.79 -8.92
N ASP A 335 -10.95 15.54 -9.93
CA ASP A 335 -10.84 15.12 -11.32
C ASP A 335 -9.38 15.25 -11.76
N ILE A 336 -8.73 14.11 -11.97
CA ILE A 336 -7.30 13.99 -12.35
C ILE A 336 -7.24 13.27 -13.68
N ASP A 337 -6.58 13.88 -14.67
CA ASP A 337 -6.22 13.21 -15.91
C ASP A 337 -5.13 12.17 -15.63
N TRP A 338 -5.55 10.93 -15.42
CA TRP A 338 -4.64 9.84 -15.07
C TRP A 338 -3.72 9.43 -16.20
N ASP A 339 -4.10 9.61 -17.46
CA ASP A 339 -3.25 9.34 -18.61
C ASP A 339 -2.08 10.33 -18.62
N PHE A 340 -2.36 11.61 -18.43
CA PHE A 340 -1.35 12.64 -18.28
C PHE A 340 -0.42 12.40 -17.09
N VAL A 341 -0.97 12.06 -15.93
CA VAL A 341 -0.18 11.76 -14.72
C VAL A 341 0.72 10.54 -14.97
N GLN A 342 0.20 9.50 -15.57
CA GLN A 342 0.95 8.27 -15.84
C GLN A 342 2.12 8.50 -16.80
N GLU A 343 1.92 9.28 -17.86
CA GLU A 343 2.96 9.60 -18.83
C GLU A 343 4.11 10.40 -18.20
N ASN A 344 3.81 11.25 -17.22
CA ASN A 344 4.77 12.21 -16.68
C ASN A 344 5.32 11.86 -15.29
N MET A 345 4.64 11.03 -14.49
CA MET A 345 4.96 10.81 -13.08
C MET A 345 6.42 10.39 -12.84
N GLY A 346 6.98 9.51 -13.67
CA GLY A 346 8.36 9.09 -13.52
C GLY A 346 9.35 10.26 -13.66
N ALA A 347 9.13 11.11 -14.66
CA ALA A 347 9.95 12.30 -14.89
C ALA A 347 9.72 13.37 -13.82
N TRP A 348 8.48 13.52 -13.34
CA TRP A 348 8.19 14.42 -12.21
C TRP A 348 8.91 13.99 -10.93
N VAL A 349 8.90 12.70 -10.60
CA VAL A 349 9.63 12.17 -9.44
C VAL A 349 11.10 12.47 -9.56
N GLU A 350 11.73 12.18 -10.71
CA GLU A 350 13.15 12.46 -10.93
C GLU A 350 13.47 13.95 -10.77
N LYS A 351 12.68 14.83 -11.42
CA LYS A 351 12.86 16.27 -11.33
C LYS A 351 12.71 16.77 -9.88
N ILE A 352 11.66 16.32 -9.17
CA ILE A 352 11.41 16.76 -7.81
C ILE A 352 12.56 16.35 -6.89
N GLU A 353 13.01 15.09 -6.99
CA GLU A 353 14.09 14.58 -6.14
C GLU A 353 15.44 15.26 -6.43
N LEU A 354 15.72 15.60 -7.68
CA LEU A 354 16.98 16.22 -8.07
C LEU A 354 17.02 17.74 -7.84
N GLU A 355 15.92 18.45 -8.02
CA GLU A 355 15.92 19.91 -8.05
C GLU A 355 15.35 20.54 -6.78
N TYR A 356 14.37 19.91 -6.12
CA TYR A 356 13.61 20.54 -5.04
C TYR A 356 13.81 19.89 -3.65
N MET A 357 14.28 18.65 -3.59
CA MET A 357 14.47 17.92 -2.32
C MET A 357 15.88 18.10 -1.71
N THR A 358 16.69 19.00 -2.25
CA THR A 358 18.07 19.28 -1.79
C THR A 358 18.14 20.06 -0.48
#